data_38bac6c78d0f4b252167ec1fba1662f7
#
_entry.id   38bac6c78d0f4b252167ec1fba1662f7
#
_cell.length_a   1.000
_cell.length_b   1.000
_cell.length_c   1.000
_cell.angle_alpha   90.00
_cell.angle_beta   90.00
_cell.angle_gamma   90.00
#
_symmetry.space_group_name_H-M   'P 1'
#
loop_
_entity.id
_entity.type
_entity.pdbx_description
1 polymer ?
#
loop_
_entity_poly.entity_id
_entity_poly.type
_entity_poly.pdbx_seq_one_letter_code
_entity_poly.pdbx_strand_id
1 'polypeptide(L)'
;MHIEGIEVIQATPGHLSLAVAKLKGNKSLAEEFQVRFSGIRGITNVEVDPDLGEVQMYYDKAQVTSLSSLWALKDVMAVFFPEVSTMQLASYLGKYL
;
A
#
# COMPACT_ATOMS: atom_id res chain seq x y z
N MET A 1 -4.27 3.56 -14.68
CA MET A 1 -3.31 4.62 -14.30
C MET A 1 -2.13 4.00 -13.58
N HIS A 2 -0.94 4.41 -13.94
CA HIS A 2 0.29 3.88 -13.36
C HIS A 2 0.88 4.90 -12.39
N ILE A 3 1.27 4.44 -11.19
CA ILE A 3 2.01 5.26 -10.23
C ILE A 3 3.47 4.87 -10.35
N GLU A 4 4.33 5.83 -10.68
CA GLU A 4 5.75 5.60 -10.83
C GLU A 4 6.36 5.06 -9.54
N GLY A 5 7.15 3.99 -9.67
CA GLY A 5 7.78 3.33 -8.52
C GLY A 5 6.90 2.31 -7.81
N ILE A 6 5.65 2.14 -8.24
CA ILE A 6 4.75 1.13 -7.71
C ILE A 6 4.18 0.32 -8.87
N GLU A 7 4.34 -0.99 -8.80
CA GLU A 7 3.78 -1.91 -9.79
C GLU A 7 2.93 -2.95 -9.09
N VAL A 8 1.70 -3.15 -9.59
CA VAL A 8 0.85 -4.22 -9.08
C VAL A 8 1.26 -5.52 -9.73
N ILE A 9 1.73 -6.47 -8.93
CA ILE A 9 2.11 -7.80 -9.40
C ILE A 9 0.89 -8.68 -9.49
N GLN A 10 0.05 -8.64 -8.46
CA GLN A 10 -1.17 -9.43 -8.38
C GLN A 10 -2.20 -8.71 -7.52
N ALA A 11 -3.45 -8.75 -7.95
CA ALA A 11 -4.57 -8.20 -7.19
C ALA A 11 -5.71 -9.20 -7.23
N THR A 12 -6.02 -9.79 -6.08
CA THR A 12 -7.14 -10.70 -5.88
C THR A 12 -7.94 -10.21 -4.68
N PRO A 13 -9.20 -10.63 -4.51
CA PRO A 13 -9.97 -10.20 -3.35
C PRO A 13 -9.25 -10.51 -2.04
N GLY A 14 -8.97 -9.47 -1.25
CA GLY A 14 -8.31 -9.61 0.04
C GLY A 14 -6.79 -9.74 0.01
N HIS A 15 -6.17 -9.73 -1.18
CA HIS A 15 -4.72 -9.84 -1.30
C HIS A 15 -4.19 -8.97 -2.43
N LEU A 16 -3.23 -8.13 -2.11
CA LEU A 16 -2.57 -7.25 -3.05
C LEU A 16 -1.06 -7.46 -2.97
N SER A 17 -0.43 -7.76 -4.11
CA SER A 17 1.01 -7.92 -4.23
C SER A 17 1.57 -6.77 -5.06
N LEU A 18 2.54 -6.05 -4.49
CA LEU A 18 3.12 -4.86 -5.11
C LEU A 18 4.63 -4.98 -5.20
N ALA A 19 5.21 -4.36 -6.23
CA ALA A 19 6.63 -4.04 -6.27
C ALA A 19 6.76 -2.53 -6.02
N VAL A 20 7.52 -2.16 -4.99
CA VAL A 20 7.71 -0.77 -4.58
C VAL A 20 9.20 -0.45 -4.64
N ALA A 21 9.59 0.33 -5.64
CA ALA A 21 11.00 0.60 -5.92
C ALA A 21 11.74 1.22 -4.73
N LYS A 22 11.09 2.11 -3.98
CA LYS A 22 11.71 2.77 -2.82
C LYS A 22 12.13 1.81 -1.71
N LEU A 23 11.49 0.66 -1.61
CA LEU A 23 11.73 -0.30 -0.54
C LEU A 23 12.89 -1.25 -0.87
N LYS A 24 13.23 -1.37 -2.14
CA LYS A 24 14.30 -2.27 -2.58
C LYS A 24 15.65 -1.82 -2.06
N GLY A 25 16.32 -2.70 -1.31
CA GLY A 25 17.61 -2.39 -0.71
C GLY A 25 17.52 -1.43 0.47
N ASN A 26 16.32 -1.13 0.98
CA ASN A 26 16.13 -0.20 2.10
C ASN A 26 15.33 -0.88 3.21
N LYS A 27 16.03 -1.64 4.04
CA LYS A 27 15.43 -2.41 5.12
C LYS A 27 14.70 -1.52 6.13
N SER A 28 15.28 -0.39 6.48
CA SER A 28 14.71 0.54 7.44
C SER A 28 13.36 1.09 6.96
N LEU A 29 13.30 1.51 5.70
CA LEU A 29 12.06 2.01 5.10
C LEU A 29 11.02 0.90 4.95
N ALA A 30 11.46 -0.32 4.63
CA ALA A 30 10.58 -1.47 4.53
C ALA A 30 9.91 -1.80 5.87
N GLU A 31 10.65 -1.74 6.96
CA GLU A 31 10.12 -1.95 8.30
C GLU A 31 9.09 -0.88 8.67
N GLU A 32 9.38 0.38 8.38
CA GLU A 32 8.46 1.48 8.63
C GLU A 32 7.19 1.34 7.80
N PHE A 33 7.31 0.97 6.54
CA PHE A 33 6.18 0.69 5.66
C PHE A 33 5.27 -0.38 6.25
N GLN A 34 5.85 -1.49 6.68
CA GLN A 34 5.12 -2.60 7.29
C GLN A 34 4.35 -2.15 8.53
N VAL A 35 5.01 -1.43 9.44
CA VAL A 35 4.40 -0.97 10.68
C VAL A 35 3.25 -0.01 10.42
N ARG A 36 3.46 0.98 9.56
CA ARG A 36 2.45 2.01 9.29
C ARG A 36 1.22 1.45 8.58
N PHE A 37 1.41 0.58 7.59
CA PHE A 37 0.27 -0.02 6.90
C PHE A 37 -0.45 -1.04 7.76
N SER A 38 0.26 -1.77 8.61
CA SER A 38 -0.35 -2.73 9.54
C SER A 38 -1.27 -2.06 10.57
N GLY A 39 -1.08 -0.77 10.82
CA GLY A 39 -1.91 -0.01 11.75
C GLY A 39 -3.24 0.44 11.16
N ILE A 40 -3.48 0.24 9.87
CA ILE A 40 -4.72 0.66 9.21
C ILE A 40 -5.81 -0.39 9.43
N ARG A 41 -6.97 0.06 9.90
CA ARG A 41 -8.11 -0.82 10.10
C ARG A 41 -8.53 -1.48 8.79
N GLY A 42 -8.69 -2.80 8.83
CA GLY A 42 -9.03 -3.59 7.65
C GLY A 42 -7.83 -4.23 6.99
N ILE A 43 -6.62 -3.74 7.25
CA ILE A 43 -5.41 -4.42 6.81
C ILE A 43 -5.04 -5.45 7.86
N THR A 44 -5.06 -6.72 7.47
CA THR A 44 -4.87 -7.83 8.41
C THR A 44 -3.43 -8.31 8.51
N ASN A 45 -2.65 -8.14 7.43
CA ASN A 45 -1.24 -8.50 7.45
C ASN A 45 -0.49 -7.77 6.33
N VAL A 46 0.75 -7.39 6.61
CA VAL A 46 1.65 -6.78 5.63
C VAL A 46 3.02 -7.46 5.75
N GLU A 47 3.49 -8.01 4.65
CA GLU A 47 4.81 -8.62 4.58
C GLU A 47 5.63 -7.87 3.53
N VAL A 48 6.84 -7.45 3.88
CA VAL A 48 7.72 -6.71 2.98
C VAL A 48 9.03 -7.47 2.82
N ASP A 49 9.43 -7.68 1.56
CA ASP A 49 10.74 -8.23 1.24
C ASP A 49 11.64 -7.07 0.79
N PRO A 50 12.57 -6.61 1.64
CA PRO A 50 13.42 -5.46 1.29
C PRO A 50 14.44 -5.78 0.20
N ASP A 51 14.79 -7.04 -0.01
CA ASP A 51 15.74 -7.42 -1.06
C ASP A 51 15.13 -7.23 -2.45
N LEU A 52 13.86 -7.54 -2.58
CA LEU A 52 13.13 -7.43 -3.84
C LEU A 52 12.29 -6.16 -3.96
N GLY A 53 12.03 -5.50 -2.85
CA GLY A 53 11.09 -4.37 -2.81
C GLY A 53 9.64 -4.79 -3.00
N GLU A 54 9.30 -6.03 -2.67
CA GLU A 54 7.95 -6.57 -2.86
C GLU A 54 7.15 -6.52 -1.56
N VAL A 55 5.87 -6.22 -1.70
CA VAL A 55 4.93 -6.12 -0.58
C VAL A 55 3.78 -7.07 -0.82
N GLN A 56 3.45 -7.87 0.21
CA GLN A 56 2.25 -8.70 0.25
C GLN A 56 1.31 -8.08 1.27
N MET A 57 0.16 -7.61 0.84
CA MET A 57 -0.80 -6.94 1.70
C MET A 57 -2.11 -7.73 1.71
N TYR A 58 -2.53 -8.11 2.91
CA TYR A 58 -3.79 -8.83 3.13
C TYR A 58 -4.77 -7.91 3.83
N TYR A 59 -6.01 -7.89 3.38
CA TYR A 59 -7.00 -6.95 3.89
C TYR A 59 -8.41 -7.51 3.85
N ASP A 60 -9.27 -6.97 4.70
CA ASP A 60 -10.71 -7.17 4.67
C ASP A 60 -11.32 -6.02 3.87
N LYS A 61 -11.87 -6.32 2.70
CA LYS A 61 -12.39 -5.32 1.78
C LYS A 61 -13.47 -4.46 2.42
N ALA A 62 -14.36 -5.05 3.20
CA ALA A 62 -15.45 -4.32 3.84
C ALA A 62 -14.93 -3.29 4.85
N GLN A 63 -13.88 -3.64 5.60
CA GLN A 63 -13.30 -2.74 6.59
C GLN A 63 -12.34 -1.71 5.98
N VAL A 64 -11.50 -2.13 5.03
CA VAL A 64 -10.49 -1.24 4.45
C VAL A 64 -11.11 -0.15 3.56
N THR A 65 -12.30 -0.38 3.02
CA THR A 65 -13.01 0.62 2.22
C THR A 65 -13.89 1.54 3.05
N SER A 66 -13.91 1.39 4.39
CA SER A 66 -14.59 2.36 5.24
C SER A 66 -13.93 3.74 5.12
N LEU A 67 -14.69 4.80 5.37
CA LEU A 67 -14.19 6.16 5.24
C LEU A 67 -12.94 6.42 6.08
N SER A 68 -12.94 5.96 7.35
CA SER A 68 -11.80 6.13 8.24
C SER A 68 -10.55 5.41 7.73
N SER A 69 -10.71 4.22 7.16
CA SER A 69 -9.58 3.46 6.59
C SER A 69 -9.04 4.12 5.33
N LEU A 70 -9.90 4.66 4.47
CA LEU A 70 -9.48 5.38 3.27
C LEU A 70 -8.70 6.65 3.63
N TRP A 71 -9.11 7.38 4.67
CA TRP A 71 -8.36 8.53 5.17
C TRP A 71 -7.00 8.10 5.71
N ALA A 72 -6.95 7.01 6.48
CA ALA A 72 -5.68 6.49 7.01
C ALA A 72 -4.74 6.03 5.88
N LEU A 73 -5.27 5.36 4.87
CA LEU A 73 -4.50 4.96 3.68
C LEU A 73 -3.91 6.17 2.97
N LYS A 74 -4.71 7.21 2.79
CA LYS A 74 -4.26 8.46 2.17
C LYS A 74 -3.12 9.08 2.96
N ASP A 75 -3.24 9.17 4.29
CA ASP A 75 -2.22 9.76 5.14
C ASP A 75 -0.91 8.98 5.10
N VAL A 76 -0.97 7.66 5.18
CA VAL A 76 0.22 6.80 5.13
C VAL A 76 0.86 6.86 3.74
N MET A 77 0.06 6.83 2.68
CA MET A 77 0.58 6.96 1.32
C MET A 77 1.28 8.30 1.10
N ALA A 78 0.78 9.38 1.70
CA ALA A 78 1.42 10.69 1.60
C ALA A 78 2.82 10.72 2.26
N VAL A 79 3.04 9.90 3.28
CA VAL A 79 4.35 9.77 3.93
C VAL A 79 5.37 9.12 3.00
N PHE A 80 4.98 8.04 2.32
CA PHE A 80 5.89 7.27 1.46
C PHE A 80 5.94 7.78 0.02
N PHE A 81 4.85 8.36 -0.46
CA PHE A 81 4.72 8.81 -1.85
C PHE A 81 4.14 10.21 -1.90
N PRO A 82 4.86 11.22 -1.38
CA PRO A 82 4.33 12.60 -1.33
C PRO A 82 4.09 13.21 -2.71
N GLU A 83 4.72 12.67 -3.74
CA GLU A 83 4.55 13.12 -5.12
C GLU A 83 3.24 12.65 -5.77
N VAL A 84 2.54 11.69 -5.15
CA VAL A 84 1.27 11.17 -5.67
C VAL A 84 0.14 12.10 -5.27
N SER A 85 -0.63 12.58 -6.26
CA SER A 85 -1.77 13.45 -5.98
C SER A 85 -2.93 12.68 -5.37
N THR A 86 -3.81 13.38 -4.67
CA THR A 86 -5.03 12.78 -4.11
C THR A 86 -5.90 12.13 -5.18
N MET A 87 -5.99 12.74 -6.38
CA MET A 87 -6.76 12.18 -7.48
C MET A 87 -6.15 10.90 -8.02
N GLN A 88 -4.83 10.84 -8.15
CA GLN A 88 -4.14 9.62 -8.58
C GLN A 88 -4.36 8.50 -7.57
N LEU A 89 -4.27 8.80 -6.29
CA LEU A 89 -4.48 7.83 -5.22
C LEU A 89 -5.92 7.32 -5.21
N ALA A 90 -6.89 8.20 -5.31
CA ALA A 90 -8.31 7.80 -5.34
C ALA A 90 -8.61 6.89 -6.54
N SER A 91 -8.07 7.23 -7.69
CA SER A 91 -8.23 6.43 -8.90
C SER A 91 -7.61 5.04 -8.76
N TYR A 92 -6.42 4.99 -8.16
CA TYR A 92 -5.70 3.75 -7.93
C TYR A 92 -6.43 2.83 -6.94
N LEU A 93 -6.89 3.40 -5.83
CA LEU A 93 -7.64 2.65 -4.82
C LEU A 93 -8.97 2.15 -5.38
N GLY A 94 -9.67 2.97 -6.15
CA GLY A 94 -10.93 2.57 -6.79
C GLY A 94 -10.76 1.43 -7.78
N LYS A 95 -9.59 1.32 -8.41
CA LYS A 95 -9.30 0.25 -9.36
C LYS A 95 -8.97 -1.08 -8.66
N TYR A 96 -8.24 -1.04 -7.54
CA TYR A 96 -7.69 -2.25 -6.91
C TYR A 96 -8.39 -2.64 -5.61
N LEU A 97 -9.09 -1.75 -5.00
CA LEU A 97 -9.87 -2.00 -3.78
C LEU A 97 -11.36 -1.90 -4.03
#